data_011974c7c3a33c92363d5d3379b708ca
#
_entry.id   011974c7c3a33c92363d5d3379b708ca
#
_cell.length_a   1.000
_cell.length_b   1.000
_cell.length_c   1.000
_cell.angle_alpha   90.00
_cell.angle_beta   90.00
_cell.angle_gamma   90.00
#
_symmetry.space_group_name_H-M   'P 1'
#
loop_
_entity.id
_entity.type
_entity.pdbx_description
1 polymer ?
#
loop_
_entity_poly.entity_id
_entity_poly.type
_entity_poly.pdbx_seq_one_letter_code
_entity_poly.pdbx_strand_id
1 'polypeptide(L)' 'MNSYDFMGLTKKECQDLCEQRNLIFRLISKDGDIYLPYPEDRRTDRVCVELEAGKVTKVVLQ' A
#
# COMPACT_ATOMS: atom_id res chain seq x y z
N MET A 1 9.66 10.39 -1.26
CA MET A 1 9.36 9.18 -0.50
C MET A 1 9.76 7.96 -1.31
N ASN A 2 10.34 6.97 -0.67
CA ASN A 2 10.82 5.76 -1.35
C ASN A 2 9.82 4.62 -1.12
N SER A 3 9.29 4.04 -2.21
CA SER A 3 8.34 2.92 -2.11
C SER A 3 8.94 1.69 -1.42
N TYR A 4 10.26 1.55 -1.42
CA TYR A 4 10.92 0.44 -0.71
C TYR A 4 10.68 0.45 0.80
N ASP A 5 10.35 1.60 1.37
CA ASP A 5 10.07 1.69 2.79
C ASP A 5 8.86 0.83 3.20
N PHE A 6 7.99 0.52 2.26
CA PHE A 6 6.76 -0.24 2.51
C PHE A 6 6.89 -1.72 2.14
N MET A 7 7.92 -2.09 1.38
CA MET A 7 8.08 -3.47 0.93
C MET A 7 8.39 -4.39 2.10
N GLY A 8 7.72 -5.54 2.13
CA GLY A 8 7.94 -6.54 3.17
C GLY A 8 7.25 -6.27 4.50
N LEU A 9 6.57 -5.12 4.64
CA LEU A 9 5.82 -4.82 5.86
C LEU A 9 4.53 -5.62 5.92
N THR A 10 4.03 -5.86 7.14
CA THR A 10 2.68 -6.37 7.31
C THR A 10 1.68 -5.26 7.01
N LYS A 11 0.40 -5.63 6.83
CA LYS A 11 -0.66 -4.65 6.61
C LYS A 11 -0.67 -3.59 7.71
N LYS A 12 -0.60 -4.02 8.97
CA LYS A 12 -0.63 -3.10 10.10
C LYS A 12 0.57 -2.17 10.11
N GLU A 13 1.77 -2.71 9.89
CA GLU A 13 2.98 -1.90 9.83
C GLU A 13 2.90 -0.87 8.71
N CYS A 14 2.36 -1.26 7.55
CA CYS A 14 2.20 -0.36 6.42
C CYS A 14 1.19 0.74 6.74
N GLN A 15 0.06 0.40 7.36
CA GLN A 15 -0.94 1.38 7.78
C GLN A 15 -0.36 2.36 8.80
N ASP A 16 0.40 1.86 9.78
CA ASP A 16 1.02 2.70 10.80
C ASP A 16 2.02 3.67 10.18
N LEU A 17 2.83 3.19 9.23
CA LEU A 17 3.81 4.04 8.56
C LEU A 17 3.13 5.12 7.72
N CYS A 18 2.05 4.77 7.03
CA CYS A 18 1.26 5.75 6.27
C CYS A 18 0.70 6.83 7.19
N GLU A 19 0.18 6.44 8.35
CA GLU A 19 -0.34 7.39 9.33
C GLU A 19 0.75 8.33 9.83
N GLN A 20 1.94 7.80 10.13
CA GLN A 20 3.07 8.61 10.59
C GLN A 20 3.49 9.66 9.57
N ARG A 21 3.33 9.34 8.28
CA ARG A 21 3.75 10.22 7.18
C ARG A 21 2.61 11.01 6.55
N ASN A 22 1.42 10.97 7.14
CA ASN A 22 0.21 11.61 6.62
C ASN A 22 -0.12 11.15 5.20
N LEU A 23 0.01 9.85 4.96
CA LEU A 23 -0.30 9.23 3.68
C LEU A 23 -1.60 8.44 3.77
N ILE A 24 -2.29 8.31 2.63
CA ILE A 24 -3.50 7.52 2.53
C ILE A 24 -3.12 6.09 2.18
N PHE A 25 -3.56 5.13 2.99
CA PHE A 25 -3.33 3.72 2.73
C PHE A 25 -4.48 3.17 1.88
N ARG A 26 -4.15 2.39 0.83
CA ARG A 26 -5.14 1.70 0.01
C ARG A 26 -4.70 0.28 -0.24
N LEU A 27 -5.49 -0.68 0.23
CA LEU A 27 -5.24 -2.10 -0.03
C LEU A 27 -5.88 -2.49 -1.35
N ILE A 28 -5.07 -2.86 -2.32
CA ILE A 28 -5.53 -3.27 -3.65
C ILE A 28 -5.91 -4.75 -3.65
N SER A 29 -5.00 -5.60 -3.20
CA SER A 29 -5.24 -7.05 -3.19
C SER A 29 -4.53 -7.73 -2.04
N LYS A 30 -5.00 -8.94 -1.72
CA LYS A 30 -4.41 -9.79 -0.71
C LYS A 30 -4.51 -11.24 -1.19
N ASP A 31 -3.35 -11.90 -1.31
CA ASP A 31 -3.26 -13.31 -1.72
C ASP A 31 -4.04 -13.61 -3.02
N GLY A 32 -3.96 -12.69 -3.98
CA GLY A 32 -4.63 -12.82 -5.27
C GLY A 32 -6.07 -12.35 -5.31
N ASP A 33 -6.67 -12.05 -4.16
CA ASP A 33 -8.03 -11.51 -4.10
C ASP A 33 -7.99 -10.00 -4.23
N ILE A 34 -8.66 -9.46 -5.22
CA ILE A 34 -8.69 -8.02 -5.47
C ILE A 34 -9.83 -7.41 -4.65
N TYR A 35 -9.48 -6.46 -3.77
CA TYR A 35 -10.45 -5.75 -2.94
C TYR A 35 -10.86 -4.41 -3.56
N LEU A 36 -9.87 -3.66 -4.06
CA LEU A 36 -10.09 -2.35 -4.65
C LEU A 36 -9.29 -2.24 -5.93
N PRO A 37 -9.83 -1.56 -6.97
CA PRO A 37 -9.04 -1.29 -8.17
C PRO A 37 -8.00 -0.22 -7.88
N TYR A 38 -6.97 -0.15 -8.73
CA TYR A 38 -6.07 0.99 -8.69
C TYR A 38 -6.86 2.25 -9.07
N PRO A 39 -6.62 3.37 -8.35
CA PRO A 39 -7.35 4.60 -8.65
C PRO A 39 -6.93 5.18 -10.00
N GLU A 40 -7.87 5.82 -10.69
CA GLU A 40 -7.59 6.47 -11.96
C GLU A 40 -6.98 7.86 -11.76
N ASP A 41 -7.33 8.53 -10.68
CA ASP A 41 -6.76 9.83 -10.33
C ASP A 41 -5.38 9.64 -9.74
N ARG A 42 -4.47 10.56 -10.04
CA ARG A 42 -3.11 10.51 -9.50
C ARG A 42 -2.99 11.38 -8.28
N ARG A 43 -2.46 10.79 -7.20
CA ARG A 43 -2.18 11.50 -5.96
C ARG A 43 -0.76 11.17 -5.53
N THR A 44 -0.10 12.14 -4.89
CA THR A 44 1.24 11.94 -4.35
C THR A 44 1.22 11.51 -2.88
N ASP A 45 0.03 11.51 -2.26
CA ASP A 45 -0.16 11.22 -0.84
C ASP A 45 -0.87 9.88 -0.59
N ARG A 46 -1.02 9.05 -1.62
CA ARG A 46 -1.69 7.75 -1.48
C ARG A 46 -0.75 6.60 -1.80
N VAL A 47 -0.75 5.60 -0.93
CA VAL A 47 0.06 4.39 -1.08
C VAL A 47 -0.87 3.21 -1.36
N CYS A 48 -0.75 2.66 -2.57
CA CYS A 48 -1.53 1.48 -2.99
C CYS A 48 -0.65 0.25 -2.84
N VAL A 49 -1.11 -0.77 -2.12
CA VAL A 49 -0.30 -1.95 -1.86
C VAL A 49 -1.04 -3.22 -2.20
N GLU A 50 -0.28 -4.24 -2.58
CA GLU A 50 -0.75 -5.62 -2.72
C GLU A 50 0.01 -6.47 -1.71
N LEU A 51 -0.71 -7.38 -1.05
CA LEU A 51 -0.15 -8.26 -0.03
C LEU A 51 -0.12 -9.70 -0.51
N GLU A 52 0.91 -10.44 -0.10
CA GLU A 52 0.97 -11.89 -0.23
C GLU A 52 1.58 -12.45 1.04
N ALA A 53 0.96 -13.52 1.57
CA ALA A 53 1.39 -14.16 2.82
C ALA A 53 1.56 -13.14 3.96
N GLY A 54 0.69 -12.12 4.00
CA GLY A 54 0.71 -11.11 5.05
C GLY A 54 1.76 -10.02 4.91
N LYS A 55 2.48 -9.99 3.78
CA LYS A 55 3.55 -9.01 3.53
C LYS A 55 3.28 -8.21 2.26
N VAL A 56 3.70 -6.95 2.27
CA VAL A 56 3.59 -6.09 1.09
C VAL A 56 4.59 -6.56 0.04
N THR A 57 4.07 -6.92 -1.14
CA THR A 57 4.87 -7.36 -2.28
C THR A 57 4.88 -6.38 -3.44
N LYS A 58 3.95 -5.42 -3.45
CA LYS A 58 3.89 -4.40 -4.50
C LYS A 58 3.41 -3.09 -3.89
N VAL A 59 4.06 -2.01 -4.27
CA VAL A 59 3.73 -0.66 -3.82
C VAL A 59 3.65 0.26 -5.02
N VAL A 60 2.56 1.00 -5.12
CA VAL A 60 2.38 2.04 -6.15
C VAL A 60 1.96 3.32 -5.45
N LEU A 61 2.69 4.39 -5.69
CA LEU A 61 2.37 5.72 -5.17
C LEU A 61 1.49 6.44 -6.19
N GLN A 62 0.23 6.41 -5.97
CA GLN A 62 -0.72 6.90 -6.96
C GLN A 62 -1.96 7.48 -6.22
#